data_07e67818b1c1084d4b8b5787e137bd3e
#
_entry.id   07e67818b1c1084d4b8b5787e137bd3e
#
_cell.length_a   1.000
_cell.length_b   1.000
_cell.length_c   1.000
_cell.angle_alpha   90.00
_cell.angle_beta   90.00
_cell.angle_gamma   90.00
#
_symmetry.space_group_name_H-M   'P 1'
#
loop_
_entity.id
_entity.type
_entity.pdbx_description
1 polymer ?
#
loop_
_entity_poly.entity_id
_entity_poly.type
_entity_poly.pdbx_seq_one_letter_code
_entity_poly.pdbx_strand_id
1 'polypeptide(L)'
;MRTLAAAILWVALGTNGYCQNPEYQQDPNWQAPVEAASRPNPLATRPETAAGGQKLFRRNCVECHGADGSGIAKKHAADLQLASVQKQSDGALFWKITNGNPDRGMPSFSKIPELQRWQLILYLRTLKPTETSPAKP
;
A
#
# COMPACT_ATOMS: atom_id res chain seq x y z
N MET A 1 -36.80 -48.28 -20.24
CA MET A 1 -36.75 -47.04 -19.42
C MET A 1 -35.30 -46.78 -19.04
N ARG A 2 -34.68 -45.81 -19.67
CA ARG A 2 -33.27 -45.45 -19.43
C ARG A 2 -33.25 -44.09 -18.71
N THR A 3 -32.94 -44.09 -17.44
CA THR A 3 -32.78 -42.87 -16.64
C THR A 3 -31.39 -42.26 -16.90
N LEU A 4 -31.37 -41.08 -17.54
CA LEU A 4 -30.17 -40.25 -17.69
C LEU A 4 -29.92 -39.51 -16.39
N ALA A 5 -28.83 -39.84 -15.69
CA ALA A 5 -28.34 -39.10 -14.55
C ALA A 5 -27.55 -37.87 -15.08
N ALA A 6 -28.06 -36.67 -14.86
CA ALA A 6 -27.36 -35.43 -15.17
C ALA A 6 -26.33 -35.17 -14.04
N ALA A 7 -25.05 -35.26 -14.38
CA ALA A 7 -23.97 -34.84 -13.51
C ALA A 7 -23.85 -33.34 -13.50
N ILE A 8 -24.20 -32.69 -12.40
CA ILE A 8 -24.00 -31.26 -12.18
C ILE A 8 -22.55 -31.03 -11.80
N LEU A 9 -21.78 -30.45 -12.71
CA LEU A 9 -20.39 -30.04 -12.47
C LEU A 9 -20.42 -28.73 -11.64
N TRP A 10 -20.08 -28.81 -10.38
CA TRP A 10 -19.82 -27.63 -9.56
C TRP A 10 -18.44 -27.06 -9.93
N VAL A 11 -18.46 -25.96 -10.67
CA VAL A 11 -17.25 -25.14 -10.87
C VAL A 11 -17.06 -24.33 -9.59
N ALA A 12 -16.11 -24.74 -8.76
CA ALA A 12 -15.65 -23.94 -7.64
C ALA A 12 -14.88 -22.73 -8.20
N LEU A 13 -15.54 -21.56 -8.24
CA LEU A 13 -14.84 -20.29 -8.43
C LEU A 13 -13.95 -20.07 -7.20
N GLY A 14 -12.67 -20.37 -7.34
CA GLY A 14 -11.65 -20.01 -6.36
C GLY A 14 -11.60 -18.52 -6.20
N THR A 15 -12.15 -17.98 -5.11
CA THR A 15 -11.91 -16.61 -4.70
C THR A 15 -10.46 -16.51 -4.26
N ASN A 16 -9.61 -15.87 -5.08
CA ASN A 16 -8.28 -15.47 -4.67
C ASN A 16 -8.42 -14.50 -3.50
N GLY A 17 -8.36 -15.02 -2.28
CA GLY A 17 -8.33 -14.23 -1.06
C GLY A 17 -7.00 -13.49 -0.98
N TYR A 18 -6.97 -12.26 -1.47
CA TYR A 18 -5.92 -11.34 -1.09
C TYR A 18 -6.06 -11.11 0.42
N CYS A 19 -5.00 -11.37 1.19
CA CYS A 19 -4.93 -11.00 2.60
C CYS A 19 -4.93 -9.47 2.73
N GLN A 20 -6.09 -8.88 2.58
CA GLN A 20 -6.30 -7.48 2.92
C GLN A 20 -6.42 -7.40 4.43
N ASN A 21 -5.84 -6.35 5.05
CA ASN A 21 -6.14 -6.08 6.43
C ASN A 21 -7.65 -5.79 6.56
N PRO A 22 -8.47 -6.72 7.09
CA PRO A 22 -9.93 -6.60 7.07
C PRO A 22 -10.43 -5.46 7.97
N GLU A 23 -9.58 -4.96 8.87
CA GLU A 23 -9.92 -3.89 9.80
C GLU A 23 -9.59 -2.49 9.25
N TYR A 24 -8.83 -2.41 8.14
CA TYR A 24 -8.57 -1.14 7.48
C TYR A 24 -9.72 -0.75 6.56
N GLN A 25 -10.31 0.40 6.83
CA GLN A 25 -11.28 1.05 5.95
C GLN A 25 -10.67 2.30 5.35
N GLN A 26 -10.57 2.32 4.02
CA GLN A 26 -10.07 3.51 3.33
C GLN A 26 -11.02 4.69 3.57
N ASP A 27 -10.46 5.83 3.96
CA ASP A 27 -11.20 7.08 4.08
C ASP A 27 -11.39 7.71 2.68
N PRO A 28 -12.63 7.76 2.16
CA PRO A 28 -12.89 8.32 0.85
C PRO A 28 -12.63 9.84 0.78
N ASN A 29 -12.64 10.52 1.92
CA ASN A 29 -12.42 11.96 2.01
C ASN A 29 -10.94 12.32 2.15
N TRP A 30 -10.06 11.34 2.44
CA TRP A 30 -8.64 11.58 2.56
C TRP A 30 -7.95 11.51 1.19
N GLN A 31 -8.21 12.53 0.38
CA GLN A 31 -7.69 12.67 -0.97
C GLN A 31 -6.70 13.84 -1.04
N ALA A 32 -5.59 13.63 -1.72
CA ALA A 32 -4.66 14.73 -2.00
C ALA A 32 -5.30 15.72 -2.98
N PRO A 33 -5.16 17.04 -2.76
CA PRO A 33 -5.54 18.04 -3.77
C PRO A 33 -4.86 17.76 -5.12
N VAL A 34 -5.52 18.15 -6.22
CA VAL A 34 -5.02 17.87 -7.58
C VAL A 34 -3.60 18.41 -7.78
N GLU A 35 -3.32 19.61 -7.27
CA GLU A 35 -2.01 20.26 -7.36
C GLU A 35 -0.94 19.45 -6.62
N ALA A 36 -1.25 18.90 -5.46
CA ALA A 36 -0.34 18.04 -4.72
C ALA A 36 -0.15 16.69 -5.40
N ALA A 37 -1.24 16.10 -5.88
CA ALA A 37 -1.21 14.79 -6.56
C ALA A 37 -0.42 14.83 -7.88
N SER A 38 -0.39 15.97 -8.57
CA SER A 38 0.34 16.15 -9.83
C SER A 38 1.85 16.37 -9.66
N ARG A 39 2.33 16.56 -8.43
CA ARG A 39 3.77 16.78 -8.19
C ARG A 39 4.57 15.53 -8.53
N PRO A 40 5.58 15.64 -9.45
CA PRO A 40 6.46 14.51 -9.74
C PRO A 40 7.44 14.28 -8.58
N ASN A 41 7.87 13.05 -8.40
CA ASN A 41 8.95 12.74 -7.46
C ASN A 41 10.28 13.24 -8.07
N PRO A 42 10.99 14.19 -7.44
CA PRO A 42 12.25 14.70 -7.97
C PRO A 42 13.37 13.65 -7.97
N LEU A 43 13.16 12.52 -7.29
CA LEU A 43 14.12 11.42 -7.21
C LEU A 43 13.72 10.24 -8.10
N ALA A 44 12.72 10.36 -8.97
CA ALA A 44 12.20 9.27 -9.80
C ALA A 44 13.29 8.58 -10.67
N THR A 45 14.32 9.32 -11.08
CA THR A 45 15.47 8.80 -11.86
C THR A 45 16.63 8.32 -10.99
N ARG A 46 16.45 8.28 -9.67
CA ARG A 46 17.50 7.92 -8.69
C ARG A 46 17.03 6.81 -7.77
N PRO A 47 16.73 5.61 -8.31
CA PRO A 47 16.15 4.49 -7.56
C PRO A 47 17.04 4.02 -6.40
N GLU A 48 18.36 4.23 -6.47
CA GLU A 48 19.31 3.91 -5.40
C GLU A 48 18.99 4.64 -4.10
N THR A 49 18.33 5.79 -4.16
CA THR A 49 17.95 6.57 -2.97
C THR A 49 16.81 5.92 -2.18
N ALA A 50 16.13 4.91 -2.70
CA ALA A 50 15.14 4.12 -1.98
C ALA A 50 15.70 3.45 -0.71
N ALA A 51 17.01 3.18 -0.67
CA ALA A 51 17.68 2.66 0.54
C ALA A 51 17.57 3.63 1.74
N GLY A 52 17.62 4.94 1.47
CA GLY A 52 17.33 5.96 2.48
C GLY A 52 15.88 5.91 2.96
N GLY A 53 14.94 5.76 2.02
CA GLY A 53 13.52 5.57 2.29
C GLY A 53 13.24 4.35 3.15
N GLN A 54 13.92 3.22 2.89
CA GLN A 54 13.80 2.01 3.70
C GLN A 54 14.19 2.25 5.17
N LYS A 55 15.29 2.97 5.41
CA LYS A 55 15.70 3.31 6.77
C LYS A 55 14.66 4.17 7.50
N LEU A 56 14.06 5.12 6.78
CA LEU A 56 12.99 5.97 7.30
C LEU A 56 11.73 5.15 7.61
N PHE A 57 11.35 4.26 6.72
CA PHE A 57 10.20 3.37 6.90
C PHE A 57 10.36 2.51 8.15
N ARG A 58 11.51 1.88 8.32
CA ARG A 58 11.81 1.07 9.51
C ARG A 58 11.70 1.85 10.81
N ARG A 59 12.06 3.12 10.79
CA ARG A 59 12.08 3.96 12.01
C ARG A 59 10.70 4.53 12.34
N ASN A 60 9.88 4.86 11.33
CA ASN A 60 8.70 5.69 11.52
C ASN A 60 7.38 5.00 11.14
N CYS A 61 7.41 3.91 10.37
CA CYS A 61 6.21 3.36 9.74
C CYS A 61 5.88 1.92 10.16
N VAL A 62 6.91 1.13 10.46
CA VAL A 62 6.80 -0.31 10.72
C VAL A 62 5.86 -0.63 11.89
N GLU A 63 5.80 0.22 12.91
CA GLU A 63 4.92 -0.01 14.07
C GLU A 63 3.44 -0.17 13.69
N CYS A 64 3.01 0.52 12.63
CA CYS A 64 1.64 0.47 12.15
C CYS A 64 1.49 -0.33 10.85
N HIS A 65 2.44 -0.16 9.91
CA HIS A 65 2.33 -0.75 8.58
C HIS A 65 2.99 -2.12 8.44
N GLY A 66 3.69 -2.60 9.48
CA GLY A 66 4.44 -3.86 9.40
C GLY A 66 5.76 -3.72 8.65
N ALA A 67 6.67 -4.67 8.84
CA ALA A 67 8.01 -4.64 8.25
C ALA A 67 7.99 -4.77 6.72
N ASP A 68 6.98 -5.44 6.19
CA ASP A 68 6.73 -5.66 4.76
C ASP A 68 5.71 -4.68 4.16
N GLY A 69 5.10 -3.83 4.98
CA GLY A 69 4.09 -2.87 4.57
C GLY A 69 2.68 -3.44 4.43
N SER A 70 2.42 -4.67 4.86
CA SER A 70 1.10 -5.33 4.75
C SER A 70 0.02 -4.75 5.67
N GLY A 71 0.39 -3.85 6.58
CA GLY A 71 -0.50 -3.28 7.58
C GLY A 71 -0.71 -4.20 8.79
N ILE A 72 -0.72 -3.62 9.97
CA ILE A 72 -1.04 -4.35 11.21
C ILE A 72 -2.52 -4.15 11.53
N ALA A 73 -3.30 -5.24 11.52
CA ALA A 73 -4.74 -5.21 11.70
C ALA A 73 -5.17 -4.40 12.93
N LYS A 74 -4.60 -4.70 14.09
CA LYS A 74 -4.89 -4.00 15.36
C LYS A 74 -4.59 -2.49 15.35
N LYS A 75 -3.81 -2.03 14.38
CA LYS A 75 -3.47 -0.61 14.20
C LYS A 75 -4.34 0.06 13.16
N HIS A 76 -5.26 -0.67 12.53
CA HIS A 76 -6.12 -0.20 11.44
C HIS A 76 -5.33 0.48 10.30
N ALA A 77 -4.07 0.06 10.11
CA ALA A 77 -3.18 0.65 9.12
C ALA A 77 -3.35 0.00 7.75
N ALA A 78 -3.25 0.80 6.70
CA ALA A 78 -3.36 0.34 5.33
C ALA A 78 -2.27 -0.68 4.97
N ASP A 79 -2.66 -1.69 4.19
CA ASP A 79 -1.71 -2.50 3.43
C ASP A 79 -1.17 -1.68 2.25
N LEU A 80 0.11 -1.34 2.32
CA LEU A 80 0.78 -0.49 1.34
C LEU A 80 1.10 -1.21 0.03
N GLN A 81 0.96 -2.53 -0.01
CA GLN A 81 1.19 -3.36 -1.19
C GLN A 81 -0.02 -3.35 -2.14
N LEU A 82 -1.21 -2.99 -1.63
CA LEU A 82 -2.44 -3.04 -2.40
C LEU A 82 -2.45 -2.08 -3.59
N ALA A 83 -3.12 -2.51 -4.66
CA ALA A 83 -3.31 -1.69 -5.86
C ALA A 83 -3.96 -0.33 -5.56
N SER A 84 -4.85 -0.24 -4.60
CA SER A 84 -5.48 1.00 -4.15
C SER A 84 -4.48 2.04 -3.61
N VAL A 85 -3.35 1.59 -3.06
CA VAL A 85 -2.24 2.44 -2.65
C VAL A 85 -1.27 2.65 -3.81
N GLN A 86 -0.84 1.56 -4.46
CA GLN A 86 0.21 1.58 -5.47
C GLN A 86 -0.18 2.34 -6.77
N LYS A 87 -1.47 2.47 -7.07
CA LYS A 87 -1.99 3.26 -8.21
C LYS A 87 -2.06 4.77 -7.93
N GLN A 88 -1.95 5.20 -6.68
CA GLN A 88 -1.88 6.63 -6.37
C GLN A 88 -0.59 7.23 -6.92
N SER A 89 -0.64 8.52 -7.32
CA SER A 89 0.56 9.22 -7.77
C SER A 89 1.57 9.41 -6.63
N ASP A 90 2.84 9.62 -6.97
CA ASP A 90 3.88 9.92 -5.98
C ASP A 90 3.55 11.18 -5.18
N GLY A 91 3.02 12.20 -5.86
CA GLY A 91 2.57 13.43 -5.20
C GLY A 91 1.43 13.23 -4.22
N ALA A 92 0.48 12.35 -4.55
CA ALA A 92 -0.62 12.01 -3.64
C ALA A 92 -0.12 11.29 -2.38
N LEU A 93 0.77 10.32 -2.54
CA LEU A 93 1.38 9.62 -1.40
C LEU A 93 2.25 10.56 -0.56
N PHE A 94 3.01 11.43 -1.21
CA PHE A 94 3.81 12.45 -0.54
C PHE A 94 2.95 13.38 0.31
N TRP A 95 1.83 13.87 -0.24
CA TRP A 95 0.88 14.71 0.49
C TRP A 95 0.30 13.97 1.71
N LYS A 96 -0.11 12.72 1.54
CA LYS A 96 -0.67 11.89 2.62
C LYS A 96 0.32 11.67 3.75
N ILE A 97 1.57 11.36 3.44
CA ILE A 97 2.63 11.20 4.44
C ILE A 97 2.93 12.51 5.14
N THR A 98 2.99 13.61 4.38
CA THR A 98 3.27 14.93 4.93
C THR A 98 2.22 15.36 5.95
N ASN A 99 0.95 15.20 5.62
CA ASN A 99 -0.14 15.69 6.45
C ASN A 99 -0.63 14.65 7.48
N GLY A 100 -0.44 13.37 7.16
CA GLY A 100 -1.04 12.31 7.95
C GLY A 100 -2.57 12.26 7.83
N ASN A 101 -3.17 11.43 8.66
CA ASN A 101 -4.61 11.38 8.92
C ASN A 101 -4.80 11.16 10.43
N PRO A 102 -4.65 12.21 11.25
CA PRO A 102 -4.66 12.08 12.72
C PRO A 102 -5.96 11.48 13.26
N ASP A 103 -7.09 11.78 12.64
CA ASP A 103 -8.40 11.24 13.02
C ASP A 103 -8.49 9.73 12.84
N ARG A 104 -7.64 9.17 11.98
CA ARG A 104 -7.48 7.74 11.72
C ARG A 104 -6.20 7.15 12.29
N GLY A 105 -5.48 7.91 13.13
CA GLY A 105 -4.29 7.47 13.86
C GLY A 105 -2.97 7.55 13.09
N MET A 106 -2.94 8.07 11.86
CA MET A 106 -1.70 8.30 11.12
C MET A 106 -1.17 9.70 11.41
N PRO A 107 -0.02 9.84 12.08
CA PRO A 107 0.53 11.17 12.38
C PRO A 107 1.05 11.88 11.13
N SER A 108 1.20 13.20 11.22
CA SER A 108 1.93 14.00 10.21
C SER A 108 3.43 13.73 10.29
N PHE A 109 4.06 13.54 9.14
CA PHE A 109 5.51 13.41 9.02
C PHE A 109 6.17 14.64 8.37
N SER A 110 5.53 15.80 8.47
CA SER A 110 6.04 17.07 7.92
C SER A 110 7.41 17.48 8.48
N LYS A 111 7.79 17.00 9.66
CA LYS A 111 9.10 17.25 10.28
C LYS A 111 10.25 16.48 9.59
N ILE A 112 9.95 15.42 8.85
CA ILE A 112 10.96 14.73 8.03
C ILE A 112 11.31 15.63 6.85
N PRO A 113 12.59 15.89 6.55
CA PRO A 113 13.00 16.71 5.42
C PRO A 113 12.35 16.27 4.10
N GLU A 114 12.03 17.21 3.23
CA GLU A 114 11.27 16.96 2.00
C GLU A 114 11.89 15.87 1.13
N LEU A 115 13.17 15.96 0.82
CA LEU A 115 13.86 14.94 0.02
C LEU A 115 13.83 13.55 0.65
N GLN A 116 13.87 13.46 1.97
CA GLN A 116 13.77 12.18 2.66
C GLN A 116 12.36 11.59 2.54
N ARG A 117 11.32 12.41 2.56
CA ARG A 117 9.95 11.94 2.28
C ARG A 117 9.80 11.43 0.84
N TRP A 118 10.48 12.05 -0.13
CA TRP A 118 10.52 11.54 -1.50
C TRP A 118 11.29 10.22 -1.63
N GLN A 119 12.37 10.03 -0.89
CA GLN A 119 13.05 8.73 -0.78
C GLN A 119 12.12 7.65 -0.23
N LEU A 120 11.31 8.01 0.77
CA LEU A 120 10.32 7.10 1.34
C LEU A 120 9.31 6.64 0.27
N ILE A 121 8.84 7.54 -0.60
CA ILE A 121 7.95 7.16 -1.72
C ILE A 121 8.62 6.13 -2.64
N LEU A 122 9.90 6.32 -3.01
CA LEU A 122 10.61 5.34 -3.82
C LEU A 122 10.66 3.96 -3.14
N TYR A 123 10.90 3.93 -1.84
CA TYR A 123 10.86 2.66 -1.11
C TYR A 123 9.46 2.04 -1.11
N LEU A 124 8.40 2.81 -0.89
CA LEU A 124 7.02 2.30 -0.93
C LEU A 124 6.69 1.65 -2.28
N ARG A 125 7.26 2.13 -3.38
CA ARG A 125 7.10 1.51 -4.70
C ARG A 125 7.73 0.14 -4.82
N THR A 126 8.69 -0.19 -3.96
CA THR A 126 9.30 -1.53 -3.90
C THR A 126 8.45 -2.55 -3.15
N LEU A 127 7.45 -2.10 -2.37
CA LEU A 127 6.56 -2.97 -1.59
C LEU A 127 5.47 -3.65 -2.41
N LYS A 128 5.39 -3.42 -3.72
CA LYS A 128 4.42 -4.11 -4.58
C LYS A 128 4.53 -5.61 -4.42
N PRO A 129 3.40 -6.34 -4.41
CA PRO A 129 3.46 -7.78 -4.57
C PRO A 129 4.21 -8.08 -5.87
N THR A 130 5.26 -8.87 -5.80
CA THR A 130 5.91 -9.39 -7.01
C THR A 130 4.89 -10.29 -7.70
N GLU A 131 4.54 -10.01 -8.95
CA GLU A 131 3.61 -10.82 -9.76
C GLU A 131 4.11 -12.27 -9.99
N THR A 132 5.24 -12.63 -9.40
CA THR A 132 5.93 -13.90 -9.55
C THR A 132 6.20 -14.60 -8.22
N SER A 133 5.19 -14.74 -7.37
CA SER A 133 5.27 -15.78 -6.34
C SER A 133 4.20 -16.82 -6.65
N PRO A 134 4.54 -17.97 -7.26
CA PRO A 134 3.61 -19.10 -7.30
C PRO A 134 3.27 -19.45 -5.86
N ALA A 135 1.98 -19.60 -5.58
CA ALA A 135 1.51 -20.08 -4.30
C ALA A 135 2.32 -21.31 -3.89
N LYS A 136 3.00 -21.22 -2.76
CA LYS A 136 3.71 -22.36 -2.19
C LYS A 136 2.65 -23.42 -1.87
N PRO A 137 2.85 -24.70 -2.33
CA PRO A 137 1.94 -25.79 -2.06
C PRO A 137 1.79 -26.11 -0.58
#